data_626925ef8d70d9d02548b8366cdccdd5
#
_entry.id   626925ef8d70d9d02548b8366cdccdd5
#
_cell.length_a   1.000
_cell.length_b   1.000
_cell.length_c   1.000
_cell.angle_alpha   90.00
_cell.angle_beta   90.00
_cell.angle_gamma   90.00
#
_symmetry.space_group_name_H-M   'P 1'
#
loop_
_entity.id
_entity.type
_entity.pdbx_description
1 polymer ?
#
loop_
_entity_poly.entity_id
_entity_poly.type
_entity_poly.pdbx_seq_one_letter_code
_entity_poly.pdbx_strand_id
1 'polypeptide(L)'
;SEIGITEAQNIRKDYKVGDRVVTPLKTKDFGRIAAQTAKHVIRQGIREAERSQQLSEIQSRAHDIVQATVTRVDPEKGIVAVDLGKGGEAILPRNEQVPGETYTEGQVLQVYVVDVVSGDRGARVMISRTHPGLVKRLFELEVPEIYDGTVEVKAISREAGARTKMAVWSKDANVNPVSACIGPHG
;
A
#
# COMPACT_ATOMS: atom_id res chain seq x y z
N SER A 1 23.90 5.77 29.94
CA SER A 1 23.55 5.78 31.40
C SER A 1 24.68 6.42 32.15
N GLU A 2 24.37 7.29 33.07
CA GLU A 2 25.34 7.94 33.98
C GLU A 2 25.30 7.23 35.31
N ILE A 3 26.45 7.11 35.99
CA ILE A 3 26.54 6.58 37.34
C ILE A 3 27.17 7.61 38.24
N GLY A 4 26.83 7.58 39.54
CA GLY A 4 27.40 8.50 40.55
C GLY A 4 28.89 8.23 40.76
N ILE A 5 29.64 9.31 41.06
CA ILE A 5 31.11 9.22 41.28
C ILE A 5 31.47 8.22 42.42
N THR A 6 30.66 8.15 43.45
CA THR A 6 30.85 7.24 44.58
C THR A 6 30.71 5.77 44.15
N GLU A 7 29.78 5.51 43.24
CA GLU A 7 29.52 4.18 42.68
C GLU A 7 30.61 3.78 41.67
N ALA A 8 31.09 4.72 40.86
CA ALA A 8 32.21 4.52 39.97
C ALA A 8 33.50 4.23 40.74
N GLN A 9 33.77 4.92 41.87
CA GLN A 9 34.93 4.72 42.71
C GLN A 9 34.91 3.40 43.48
N ASN A 10 33.75 2.80 43.70
CA ASN A 10 33.63 1.42 44.22
C ASN A 10 34.11 0.36 43.21
N ILE A 11 34.03 0.67 41.91
CA ILE A 11 34.56 -0.21 40.87
C ILE A 11 36.07 -0.01 40.72
N ARG A 12 36.51 1.25 40.73
CA ARG A 12 37.92 1.61 40.58
C ARG A 12 38.17 2.99 41.19
N LYS A 13 39.05 3.05 42.17
CA LYS A 13 39.31 4.26 43.00
C LYS A 13 39.82 5.49 42.21
N ASP A 14 40.38 5.27 41.00
CA ASP A 14 40.98 6.33 40.18
C ASP A 14 40.01 7.11 39.33
N TYR A 15 38.73 6.73 39.27
CA TYR A 15 37.72 7.40 38.46
C TYR A 15 37.41 8.82 38.95
N LYS A 16 37.37 9.76 38.01
CA LYS A 16 37.03 11.17 38.23
C LYS A 16 35.72 11.50 37.49
N VAL A 17 35.11 12.63 37.86
CA VAL A 17 33.92 13.13 37.17
C VAL A 17 34.25 13.39 35.69
N GLY A 18 33.48 12.81 34.79
CA GLY A 18 33.70 12.86 33.33
C GLY A 18 34.42 11.65 32.77
N ASP A 19 34.92 10.74 33.58
CA ASP A 19 35.54 9.50 33.10
C ASP A 19 34.51 8.50 32.60
N ARG A 20 34.93 7.69 31.61
CA ARG A 20 34.11 6.64 31.06
C ARG A 20 34.31 5.33 31.83
N VAL A 21 33.28 4.91 32.57
CA VAL A 21 33.30 3.64 33.27
C VAL A 21 32.93 2.49 32.32
N VAL A 22 33.85 1.55 32.16
CA VAL A 22 33.66 0.35 31.35
C VAL A 22 33.53 -0.84 32.26
N THR A 23 32.34 -1.42 32.32
CA THR A 23 32.07 -2.65 33.09
C THR A 23 32.07 -3.83 32.11
N PRO A 24 32.99 -4.79 32.21
CA PRO A 24 32.99 -5.97 31.39
C PRO A 24 31.78 -6.83 31.75
N LEU A 25 30.85 -6.99 30.80
CA LEU A 25 29.78 -7.93 30.95
C LEU A 25 30.32 -9.37 30.70
N LYS A 26 30.18 -10.23 31.70
CA LYS A 26 30.39 -11.67 31.45
C LYS A 26 29.34 -12.17 30.47
N THR A 27 29.75 -12.36 29.24
CA THR A 27 28.89 -13.03 28.25
C THR A 27 28.73 -14.49 28.72
N LYS A 28 27.51 -14.87 29.04
CA LYS A 28 27.20 -16.31 29.17
C LYS A 28 27.42 -16.92 27.79
N ASP A 29 28.04 -18.09 27.73
CA ASP A 29 28.20 -18.84 26.49
C ASP A 29 26.84 -18.96 25.78
N PHE A 30 26.72 -18.28 24.65
CA PHE A 30 25.53 -18.40 23.81
C PHE A 30 25.54 -19.78 23.20
N GLY A 31 24.81 -20.71 23.81
CA GLY A 31 24.64 -22.06 23.27
C GLY A 31 24.01 -21.99 21.88
N ARG A 32 24.23 -23.05 21.09
CA ARG A 32 23.71 -23.17 19.71
C ARG A 32 22.22 -22.87 19.58
N ILE A 33 21.43 -23.22 20.61
CA ILE A 33 19.98 -22.95 20.69
C ILE A 33 19.70 -21.44 20.81
N ALA A 34 20.43 -20.74 21.67
CA ALA A 34 20.27 -19.29 21.83
C ALA A 34 20.62 -18.53 20.55
N ALA A 35 21.66 -18.94 19.82
CA ALA A 35 22.04 -18.36 18.54
C ALA A 35 20.97 -18.61 17.47
N GLN A 36 20.37 -19.80 17.42
CA GLN A 36 19.27 -20.09 16.50
C GLN A 36 18.00 -19.30 16.81
N THR A 37 17.66 -19.18 18.10
CA THR A 37 16.51 -18.38 18.55
C THR A 37 16.70 -16.89 18.23
N ALA A 38 17.89 -16.35 18.49
CA ALA A 38 18.21 -14.97 18.14
C ALA A 38 18.10 -14.70 16.63
N LYS A 39 18.64 -15.62 15.82
CA LYS A 39 18.51 -15.55 14.36
C LYS A 39 17.05 -15.59 13.90
N HIS A 40 16.22 -16.41 14.53
CA HIS A 40 14.79 -16.50 14.23
C HIS A 40 14.06 -15.19 14.56
N VAL A 41 14.27 -14.67 15.78
CA VAL A 41 13.66 -13.42 16.26
C VAL A 41 14.07 -12.22 15.39
N ILE A 42 15.37 -12.13 15.04
CA ILE A 42 15.85 -11.05 14.17
C ILE A 42 15.18 -11.13 12.79
N ARG A 43 15.11 -12.32 12.18
CA ARG A 43 14.45 -12.50 10.89
C ARG A 43 12.95 -12.20 10.94
N GLN A 44 12.30 -12.55 12.03
CA GLN A 44 10.89 -12.22 12.25
C GLN A 44 10.71 -10.71 12.36
N GLY A 45 11.53 -10.03 13.16
CA GLY A 45 11.46 -8.57 13.32
C GLY A 45 11.72 -7.82 11.99
N ILE A 46 12.67 -8.29 11.17
CA ILE A 46 12.90 -7.71 9.84
C ILE A 46 11.66 -7.88 8.96
N ARG A 47 11.06 -9.07 8.90
CA ARG A 47 9.84 -9.32 8.12
C ARG A 47 8.65 -8.49 8.58
N GLU A 48 8.51 -8.30 9.89
CA GLU A 48 7.45 -7.46 10.46
C GLU A 48 7.65 -5.99 10.10
N ALA A 49 8.90 -5.50 10.16
CA ALA A 49 9.24 -4.14 9.76
C ALA A 49 9.01 -3.91 8.25
N GLU A 50 9.44 -4.83 7.39
CA GLU A 50 9.19 -4.78 5.94
C GLU A 50 7.69 -4.77 5.63
N ARG A 51 6.91 -5.63 6.28
CA ARG A 51 5.44 -5.66 6.13
C ARG A 51 4.79 -4.35 6.58
N SER A 52 5.22 -3.80 7.71
CA SER A 52 4.69 -2.53 8.22
C SER A 52 4.98 -1.37 7.26
N GLN A 53 6.17 -1.34 6.66
CA GLN A 53 6.53 -0.34 5.67
C GLN A 53 5.70 -0.48 4.39
N GLN A 54 5.54 -1.70 3.87
CA GLN A 54 4.69 -1.99 2.72
C GLN A 54 3.23 -1.58 2.96
N LEU A 55 2.72 -1.85 4.17
CA LEU A 55 1.38 -1.42 4.61
C LEU A 55 1.21 0.08 4.55
N SER A 56 2.15 0.84 5.13
CA SER A 56 2.10 2.30 5.15
C SER A 56 2.13 2.88 3.73
N GLU A 57 2.93 2.29 2.83
CA GLU A 57 3.02 2.74 1.44
C GLU A 57 1.71 2.47 0.67
N ILE A 58 1.10 1.29 0.84
CA ILE A 58 -0.15 0.98 0.14
C ILE A 58 -1.35 1.70 0.75
N GLN A 59 -1.35 1.95 2.07
CA GLN A 59 -2.39 2.77 2.72
C GLN A 59 -2.41 4.20 2.21
N SER A 60 -1.26 4.77 1.87
CA SER A 60 -1.19 6.10 1.26
C SER A 60 -1.82 6.14 -0.13
N ARG A 61 -2.02 4.99 -0.78
CA ARG A 61 -2.69 4.82 -2.06
C ARG A 61 -4.13 4.33 -1.94
N ALA A 62 -4.69 4.30 -0.74
CA ALA A 62 -6.12 4.01 -0.56
C ALA A 62 -6.94 5.03 -1.36
N HIS A 63 -7.99 4.55 -2.02
CA HIS A 63 -8.85 5.33 -2.91
C HIS A 63 -8.15 5.89 -4.17
N ASP A 64 -7.05 5.26 -4.58
CA ASP A 64 -6.35 5.57 -5.82
C ASP A 64 -6.25 4.33 -6.72
N ILE A 65 -5.78 4.54 -7.96
CA ILE A 65 -5.50 3.45 -8.90
C ILE A 65 -4.04 3.04 -8.83
N VAL A 66 -3.82 1.72 -8.93
CA VAL A 66 -2.50 1.13 -8.99
C VAL A 66 -2.43 0.15 -10.16
N GLN A 67 -1.23 0.01 -10.72
CA GLN A 67 -0.96 -1.06 -11.67
C GLN A 67 -0.85 -2.38 -10.94
N ALA A 68 -1.46 -3.41 -11.50
CA ALA A 68 -1.46 -4.76 -10.99
C ALA A 68 -1.09 -5.73 -12.12
N THR A 69 -0.24 -6.69 -11.83
CA THR A 69 0.12 -7.76 -12.78
C THR A 69 -0.59 -9.04 -12.36
N VAL A 70 -1.33 -9.66 -13.27
CA VAL A 70 -2.00 -10.93 -13.00
C VAL A 70 -0.95 -12.02 -12.82
N THR A 71 -0.94 -12.63 -11.63
CA THR A 71 -0.02 -13.73 -11.29
C THR A 71 -0.64 -15.09 -11.50
N ARG A 72 -1.95 -15.22 -11.24
CA ARG A 72 -2.68 -16.47 -11.39
C ARG A 72 -4.16 -16.22 -11.58
N VAL A 73 -4.77 -17.04 -12.45
CA VAL A 73 -6.22 -17.08 -12.65
C VAL A 73 -6.75 -18.44 -12.18
N ASP A 74 -7.71 -18.43 -11.26
CA ASP A 74 -8.37 -19.64 -10.76
C ASP A 74 -9.84 -19.62 -11.24
N PRO A 75 -10.15 -20.30 -12.35
CA PRO A 75 -11.50 -20.28 -12.94
C PRO A 75 -12.52 -21.03 -12.08
N GLU A 76 -12.10 -22.03 -11.29
CA GLU A 76 -13.00 -22.79 -10.42
C GLU A 76 -13.54 -21.94 -9.27
N LYS A 77 -12.64 -21.16 -8.65
CA LYS A 77 -13.00 -20.21 -7.58
C LYS A 77 -13.47 -18.86 -8.09
N GLY A 78 -13.27 -18.58 -9.39
CA GLY A 78 -13.57 -17.30 -9.99
C GLY A 78 -12.76 -16.15 -9.42
N ILE A 79 -11.52 -16.40 -9.01
CA ILE A 79 -10.61 -15.39 -8.45
C ILE A 79 -9.40 -15.17 -9.34
N VAL A 80 -8.93 -13.92 -9.34
CA VAL A 80 -7.69 -13.53 -10.03
C VAL A 80 -6.73 -13.01 -8.97
N ALA A 81 -5.56 -13.65 -8.85
CA ALA A 81 -4.48 -13.16 -8.01
C ALA A 81 -3.64 -12.17 -8.81
N VAL A 82 -3.29 -11.07 -8.19
CA VAL A 82 -2.51 -10.00 -8.82
C VAL A 82 -1.39 -9.55 -7.89
N ASP A 83 -0.27 -9.15 -8.47
CA ASP A 83 0.84 -8.50 -7.78
C ASP A 83 0.73 -6.98 -7.98
N LEU A 84 0.71 -6.25 -6.87
CA LEU A 84 0.70 -4.79 -6.80
C LEU A 84 2.12 -4.20 -6.68
N GLY A 85 3.15 -5.01 -6.92
CA GLY A 85 4.53 -4.63 -6.73
C GLY A 85 4.85 -4.44 -5.23
N LYS A 86 5.26 -3.24 -4.85
CA LYS A 86 5.55 -2.95 -3.44
C LYS A 86 4.34 -3.13 -2.49
N GLY A 87 3.13 -3.13 -3.02
CA GLY A 87 1.89 -3.38 -2.28
C GLY A 87 1.63 -4.85 -1.97
N GLY A 88 2.46 -5.77 -2.50
CA GLY A 88 2.31 -7.20 -2.32
C GLY A 88 1.19 -7.81 -3.17
N GLU A 89 0.82 -9.04 -2.84
CA GLU A 89 -0.24 -9.76 -3.54
C GLU A 89 -1.63 -9.34 -3.07
N ALA A 90 -2.55 -9.21 -4.02
CA ALA A 90 -3.97 -8.97 -3.76
C ALA A 90 -4.84 -9.95 -4.56
N ILE A 91 -6.07 -10.12 -4.13
CA ILE A 91 -7.04 -10.97 -4.79
C ILE A 91 -8.15 -10.09 -5.35
N LEU A 92 -8.46 -10.29 -6.62
CA LEU A 92 -9.60 -9.70 -7.31
C LEU A 92 -10.72 -10.76 -7.38
N PRO A 93 -11.71 -10.69 -6.47
CA PRO A 93 -12.79 -11.66 -6.44
C PRO A 93 -13.78 -11.42 -7.59
N ARG A 94 -14.59 -12.42 -7.92
CA ARG A 94 -15.48 -12.41 -9.09
C ARG A 94 -16.45 -11.21 -9.12
N ASN A 95 -16.94 -10.78 -7.96
CA ASN A 95 -17.84 -9.61 -7.85
C ASN A 95 -17.15 -8.27 -8.11
N GLU A 96 -15.82 -8.24 -8.06
CA GLU A 96 -15.01 -7.05 -8.34
C GLU A 96 -14.35 -7.09 -9.73
N GLN A 97 -14.62 -8.15 -10.50
CA GLN A 97 -14.21 -8.29 -11.89
C GLN A 97 -15.26 -7.70 -12.83
N VAL A 98 -14.83 -7.08 -13.92
CA VAL A 98 -15.75 -6.52 -14.91
C VAL A 98 -16.35 -7.67 -15.74
N PRO A 99 -17.68 -7.75 -15.85
CA PRO A 99 -18.32 -8.75 -16.70
C PRO A 99 -17.84 -8.65 -18.16
N GLY A 100 -17.44 -9.78 -18.74
CA GLY A 100 -16.92 -9.85 -20.11
C GLY A 100 -15.44 -9.59 -20.28
N GLU A 101 -14.71 -9.14 -19.23
CA GLU A 101 -13.25 -9.09 -19.26
C GLU A 101 -12.67 -10.50 -19.07
N THR A 102 -11.62 -10.79 -19.86
CA THR A 102 -10.80 -12.00 -19.70
C THR A 102 -9.46 -11.62 -19.09
N TYR A 103 -9.02 -12.41 -18.13
CA TYR A 103 -7.74 -12.19 -17.44
C TYR A 103 -6.76 -13.30 -17.80
N THR A 104 -5.54 -12.91 -18.14
CA THR A 104 -4.44 -13.84 -18.48
C THR A 104 -3.24 -13.58 -17.57
N GLU A 105 -2.51 -14.63 -17.24
CA GLU A 105 -1.27 -14.50 -16.46
C GLU A 105 -0.26 -13.61 -17.17
N GLY A 106 0.40 -12.73 -16.43
CA GLY A 106 1.31 -11.71 -16.97
C GLY A 106 0.63 -10.44 -17.49
N GLN A 107 -0.68 -10.40 -17.59
CA GLN A 107 -1.41 -9.20 -18.00
C GLN A 107 -1.27 -8.10 -16.97
N VAL A 108 -0.97 -6.88 -17.43
CA VAL A 108 -0.96 -5.67 -16.61
C VAL A 108 -2.29 -4.98 -16.72
N LEU A 109 -2.89 -4.67 -15.58
CA LEU A 109 -4.18 -3.96 -15.51
C LEU A 109 -4.15 -2.91 -14.40
N GLN A 110 -5.05 -1.93 -14.52
CA GLN A 110 -5.24 -0.93 -13.48
C GLN A 110 -6.38 -1.37 -12.57
N VAL A 111 -6.15 -1.31 -11.26
CA VAL A 111 -7.15 -1.62 -10.24
C VAL A 111 -7.30 -0.45 -9.28
N TYR A 112 -8.50 -0.29 -8.75
CA TYR A 112 -8.80 0.70 -7.72
C TYR A 112 -8.59 0.07 -6.34
N VAL A 113 -7.82 0.73 -5.48
CA VAL A 113 -7.65 0.31 -4.08
C VAL A 113 -8.84 0.83 -3.28
N VAL A 114 -9.73 -0.08 -2.91
CA VAL A 114 -10.95 0.26 -2.14
C VAL A 114 -10.58 0.54 -0.70
N ASP A 115 -9.80 -0.36 -0.09
CA ASP A 115 -9.39 -0.26 1.30
C ASP A 115 -8.16 -1.13 1.57
N VAL A 116 -7.48 -0.86 2.67
CA VAL A 116 -6.36 -1.65 3.17
C VAL A 116 -6.63 -2.04 4.62
N VAL A 117 -6.99 -3.31 4.81
CA VAL A 117 -7.35 -3.86 6.13
C VAL A 117 -6.15 -4.56 6.74
N SER A 118 -5.81 -4.18 7.97
CA SER A 118 -4.81 -4.88 8.77
C SER A 118 -5.45 -6.05 9.50
N GLY A 119 -4.93 -7.26 9.31
CA GLY A 119 -5.40 -8.47 9.97
C GLY A 119 -4.26 -9.26 10.60
N ASP A 120 -4.59 -10.27 11.40
CA ASP A 120 -3.64 -11.12 12.13
C ASP A 120 -2.61 -11.83 11.23
N ARG A 121 -2.97 -12.03 9.95
CA ARG A 121 -2.09 -12.67 8.94
C ARG A 121 -1.34 -11.67 8.04
N GLY A 122 -1.42 -10.38 8.36
CA GLY A 122 -0.84 -9.28 7.59
C GLY A 122 -1.88 -8.38 6.95
N ALA A 123 -1.41 -7.40 6.14
CA ALA A 123 -2.29 -6.51 5.40
C ALA A 123 -3.04 -7.24 4.29
N ARG A 124 -4.29 -6.90 4.14
CA ARG A 124 -5.12 -7.31 3.02
C ARG A 124 -5.55 -6.08 2.24
N VAL A 125 -5.10 -5.99 1.01
CA VAL A 125 -5.48 -4.91 0.09
C VAL A 125 -6.77 -5.34 -0.64
N MET A 126 -7.81 -4.54 -0.48
CA MET A 126 -9.07 -4.73 -1.19
C MET A 126 -9.03 -3.93 -2.49
N ILE A 127 -9.11 -4.63 -3.60
CA ILE A 127 -9.04 -4.04 -4.95
C ILE A 127 -10.32 -4.30 -5.72
N SER A 128 -10.65 -3.40 -6.62
CA SER A 128 -11.84 -3.49 -7.47
C SER A 128 -11.57 -2.97 -8.88
N ARG A 129 -12.21 -3.60 -9.86
CA ARG A 129 -12.32 -3.07 -11.22
C ARG A 129 -13.74 -2.60 -11.56
N THR A 130 -14.70 -2.89 -10.70
CA THR A 130 -16.10 -2.48 -10.85
C THR A 130 -16.43 -1.15 -10.17
N HIS A 131 -15.63 -0.75 -9.18
CA HIS A 131 -15.88 0.43 -8.36
C HIS A 131 -15.91 1.73 -9.19
N PRO A 132 -16.89 2.65 -8.95
CA PRO A 132 -16.97 3.93 -9.67
C PRO A 132 -15.72 4.80 -9.52
N GLY A 133 -15.02 4.68 -8.38
CA GLY A 133 -13.76 5.38 -8.11
C GLY A 133 -12.66 5.08 -9.15
N LEU A 134 -12.66 3.89 -9.76
CA LEU A 134 -11.73 3.58 -10.85
C LEU A 134 -11.90 4.56 -12.01
N VAL A 135 -13.14 4.76 -12.47
CA VAL A 135 -13.43 5.68 -13.57
C VAL A 135 -13.10 7.12 -13.17
N LYS A 136 -13.47 7.52 -11.96
CA LYS A 136 -13.16 8.86 -11.46
C LYS A 136 -11.66 9.15 -11.53
N ARG A 137 -10.84 8.25 -11.03
CA ARG A 137 -9.37 8.40 -11.01
C ARG A 137 -8.76 8.37 -12.41
N LEU A 138 -9.30 7.52 -13.31
CA LEU A 138 -8.87 7.52 -14.71
C LEU A 138 -9.13 8.86 -15.37
N PHE A 139 -10.31 9.45 -15.18
CA PHE A 139 -10.61 10.78 -15.70
C PHE A 139 -9.73 11.88 -15.08
N GLU A 140 -9.41 11.80 -13.80
CA GLU A 140 -8.48 12.73 -13.14
C GLU A 140 -7.06 12.65 -13.74
N LEU A 141 -6.64 11.50 -14.25
CA LEU A 141 -5.34 11.34 -14.90
C LEU A 141 -5.33 11.76 -16.36
N GLU A 142 -6.42 11.52 -17.09
CA GLU A 142 -6.49 11.70 -18.55
C GLU A 142 -7.02 13.07 -18.95
N VAL A 143 -7.80 13.74 -18.09
CA VAL A 143 -8.43 15.04 -18.38
C VAL A 143 -7.72 16.14 -17.61
N PRO A 144 -6.93 17.01 -18.27
CA PRO A 144 -6.18 18.07 -17.62
C PRO A 144 -7.06 19.02 -16.78
N GLU A 145 -8.26 19.35 -17.28
CA GLU A 145 -9.18 20.26 -16.59
C GLU A 145 -9.80 19.65 -15.32
N ILE A 146 -9.81 18.32 -15.22
CA ILE A 146 -10.19 17.65 -13.96
C ILE A 146 -8.98 17.59 -13.03
N TYR A 147 -7.79 17.36 -13.56
CA TYR A 147 -6.57 17.30 -12.78
C TYR A 147 -6.24 18.63 -12.10
N ASP A 148 -6.40 19.75 -12.82
CA ASP A 148 -6.16 21.10 -12.27
C ASP A 148 -7.33 21.64 -11.42
N GLY A 149 -8.45 20.90 -11.38
CA GLY A 149 -9.63 21.22 -10.59
C GLY A 149 -10.55 22.28 -11.19
N THR A 150 -10.36 22.68 -12.46
CA THR A 150 -11.28 23.55 -13.21
C THR A 150 -12.61 22.84 -13.43
N VAL A 151 -12.57 21.57 -13.80
CA VAL A 151 -13.74 20.70 -13.94
C VAL A 151 -13.80 19.73 -12.77
N GLU A 152 -14.96 19.60 -12.13
CA GLU A 152 -15.19 18.70 -11.03
C GLU A 152 -16.18 17.59 -11.39
N VAL A 153 -15.86 16.36 -11.01
CA VAL A 153 -16.78 15.23 -11.08
C VAL A 153 -17.67 15.25 -9.84
N LYS A 154 -18.96 15.52 -10.00
CA LYS A 154 -19.94 15.63 -8.91
C LYS A 154 -20.58 14.29 -8.55
N ALA A 155 -20.87 13.44 -9.54
CA ALA A 155 -21.43 12.13 -9.31
C ALA A 155 -21.06 11.16 -10.42
N ILE A 156 -20.98 9.87 -10.06
CA ILE A 156 -20.75 8.77 -11.01
C ILE A 156 -21.75 7.65 -10.67
N SER A 157 -22.43 7.17 -11.72
CA SER A 157 -23.22 5.94 -11.68
C SER A 157 -22.66 4.99 -12.72
N ARG A 158 -22.14 3.83 -12.29
CA ARG A 158 -21.44 2.88 -13.14
C ARG A 158 -22.10 1.51 -13.11
N GLU A 159 -22.33 0.99 -14.29
CA GLU A 159 -22.63 -0.41 -14.57
C GLU A 159 -21.40 -0.99 -15.29
N ALA A 160 -20.55 -1.69 -14.52
CA ALA A 160 -19.26 -2.17 -15.00
C ALA A 160 -19.43 -3.13 -16.19
N GLY A 161 -18.64 -2.91 -17.26
CA GLY A 161 -18.75 -3.66 -18.51
C GLY A 161 -19.86 -3.21 -19.45
N ALA A 162 -20.77 -2.31 -19.03
CA ALA A 162 -21.87 -1.81 -19.85
C ALA A 162 -21.73 -0.30 -20.11
N ARG A 163 -21.96 0.54 -19.09
CA ARG A 163 -21.86 2.00 -19.24
C ARG A 163 -21.58 2.71 -17.92
N THR A 164 -21.09 3.95 -18.07
CA THR A 164 -20.93 4.87 -16.94
C THR A 164 -21.61 6.19 -17.26
N LYS A 165 -22.38 6.74 -16.33
CA LYS A 165 -22.92 8.09 -16.36
C LYS A 165 -22.17 8.93 -15.37
N MET A 166 -21.71 10.10 -15.78
CA MET A 166 -20.93 11.01 -14.94
C MET A 166 -21.52 12.42 -14.99
N ALA A 167 -21.71 13.02 -13.84
CA ALA A 167 -22.10 14.42 -13.74
C ALA A 167 -20.84 15.25 -13.48
N VAL A 168 -20.59 16.22 -14.38
CA VAL A 168 -19.44 17.12 -14.31
C VAL A 168 -19.90 18.57 -14.23
N TRP A 169 -19.09 19.38 -13.58
CA TRP A 169 -19.35 20.81 -13.40
C TRP A 169 -18.05 21.59 -13.56
N SER A 170 -18.11 22.77 -14.18
CA SER A 170 -16.94 23.63 -14.35
C SER A 170 -17.05 24.85 -13.43
N LYS A 171 -15.93 25.22 -12.81
CA LYS A 171 -15.77 26.48 -12.06
C LYS A 171 -15.63 27.69 -12.99
N ASP A 172 -15.10 27.47 -14.20
CA ASP A 172 -14.90 28.48 -15.22
C ASP A 172 -16.05 28.42 -16.22
N ALA A 173 -16.77 29.55 -16.38
CA ALA A 173 -17.89 29.67 -17.33
C ALA A 173 -17.47 29.49 -18.79
N ASN A 174 -16.19 29.71 -19.10
CA ASN A 174 -15.66 29.57 -20.47
C ASN A 174 -15.27 28.11 -20.81
N VAL A 175 -15.22 27.25 -19.82
CA VAL A 175 -14.86 25.82 -20.00
C VAL A 175 -16.12 24.96 -19.97
N ASN A 176 -16.43 24.33 -21.10
CA ASN A 176 -17.52 23.35 -21.15
C ASN A 176 -17.05 22.02 -20.55
N PRO A 177 -17.58 21.59 -19.38
CA PRO A 177 -17.07 20.43 -18.68
C PRO A 177 -17.31 19.11 -19.43
N VAL A 178 -18.36 19.01 -20.25
CA VAL A 178 -18.63 17.83 -21.05
C VAL A 178 -17.63 17.71 -22.18
N SER A 179 -17.38 18.82 -22.88
CA SER A 179 -16.42 18.85 -24.00
C SER A 179 -14.99 18.54 -23.53
N ALA A 180 -14.59 19.02 -22.34
CA ALA A 180 -13.31 18.70 -21.74
C ALA A 180 -13.14 17.18 -21.49
N CYS A 181 -14.19 16.52 -21.02
CA CYS A 181 -14.17 15.08 -20.74
C CYS A 181 -14.22 14.21 -22.01
N ILE A 182 -14.87 14.67 -23.07
CA ILE A 182 -15.02 13.90 -24.33
C ILE A 182 -13.80 14.08 -25.23
N GLY A 183 -13.17 15.26 -25.19
CA GLY A 183 -12.05 15.62 -26.05
C GLY A 183 -12.45 15.89 -27.51
N PRO A 184 -11.48 16.30 -28.35
CA PRO A 184 -11.76 16.80 -29.70
C PRO A 184 -12.25 15.72 -30.67
N HIS A 185 -12.01 14.46 -30.38
CA HIS A 185 -12.42 13.33 -31.25
C HIS A 185 -13.57 12.49 -30.68
N GLY A 186 -14.16 12.92 -29.57
CA GLY A 186 -15.26 12.20 -28.92
C GLY A 186 -14.85 10.96 -28.20
#